data_025eb9afeeb9d84ecb89dd5b7ba140c4
#
_entry.id   025eb9afeeb9d84ecb89dd5b7ba140c4
#
_cell.length_a   1.000
_cell.length_b   1.000
_cell.length_c   1.000
_cell.angle_alpha   90.00
_cell.angle_beta   90.00
_cell.angle_gamma   90.00
#
_symmetry.space_group_name_H-M   'P 1'
#
loop_
_entity.id
_entity.type
_entity.pdbx_description
1 polymer ?
#
loop_
_entity_poly.entity_id
_entity_poly.type
_entity_poly.pdbx_seq_one_letter_code
_entity_poly.pdbx_strand_id
1 'polypeptide(L)'
;MRRKQNKFLSLAGSCLIPLGVGGLSYLLTGKAAMNRYAGMPKPPLAPPGWVFPAVWSVLYVLMGVSAWRVGKSRHRAGVWVPYGLQLTLNCAWSPVFFRLGRPWAALGILGALEGCILWMIARFSRADRAAGRLQIPYALWVAFAGYLNWMIAKG
;
A
#
# COMPACT_ATOMS: atom_id res chain seq x y z
N MET A 1 26.68 18.73 11.17
CA MET A 1 26.57 17.88 9.99
C MET A 1 26.07 16.46 10.31
N ARG A 2 26.70 15.69 11.19
CA ARG A 2 26.32 14.30 11.56
C ARG A 2 24.84 14.12 11.94
N ARG A 3 24.22 15.03 12.69
CA ARG A 3 22.82 14.92 13.16
C ARG A 3 21.79 15.04 12.01
N LYS A 4 22.07 15.83 10.97
CA LYS A 4 21.23 15.95 9.77
C LYS A 4 21.36 14.70 8.89
N GLN A 5 22.58 14.20 8.74
CA GLN A 5 22.89 12.99 7.97
C GLN A 5 22.21 11.75 8.57
N ASN A 6 22.22 11.59 9.90
CA ASN A 6 21.53 10.47 10.56
C ASN A 6 20.00 10.54 10.41
N LYS A 7 19.42 11.75 10.36
CA LYS A 7 17.97 11.92 10.11
C LYS A 7 17.59 11.53 8.69
N PHE A 8 18.41 11.92 7.71
CA PHE A 8 18.18 11.56 6.31
C PHE A 8 18.30 10.06 6.08
N LEU A 9 19.32 9.41 6.62
CA LEU A 9 19.51 7.97 6.53
C LEU A 9 18.36 7.19 7.19
N SER A 10 17.86 7.66 8.34
CA SER A 10 16.73 7.08 9.02
C SER A 10 15.42 7.21 8.22
N LEU A 11 15.19 8.36 7.57
CA LEU A 11 14.05 8.57 6.69
C LEU A 11 14.13 7.68 5.45
N ALA A 12 15.28 7.66 4.79
CA ALA A 12 15.51 6.80 3.62
C ALA A 12 15.29 5.32 3.96
N GLY A 13 15.81 4.84 5.09
CA GLY A 13 15.60 3.48 5.57
C GLY A 13 14.11 3.16 5.79
N SER A 14 13.35 4.10 6.36
CA SER A 14 11.91 3.92 6.56
C SER A 14 11.13 3.85 5.24
N CYS A 15 11.56 4.55 4.20
CA CYS A 15 10.93 4.49 2.87
C CYS A 15 11.31 3.22 2.10
N LEU A 16 12.50 2.66 2.34
CA LEU A 16 12.96 1.44 1.67
C LEU A 16 12.09 0.22 2.01
N ILE A 17 11.52 0.15 3.21
CA ILE A 17 10.68 -0.98 3.63
C ILE A 17 9.43 -1.08 2.75
N PRO A 18 8.53 -0.09 2.67
CA PRO A 18 7.35 -0.19 1.82
C PRO A 18 7.70 -0.24 0.32
N LEU A 19 8.73 0.46 -0.14
CA LEU A 19 9.20 0.35 -1.53
C LEU A 19 9.71 -1.07 -1.84
N GLY A 20 10.43 -1.70 -0.90
CA GLY A 20 10.88 -3.07 -1.00
C GLY A 20 9.73 -4.07 -1.06
N VAL A 21 8.68 -3.86 -0.26
CA VAL A 21 7.43 -4.64 -0.31
C VAL A 21 6.74 -4.49 -1.68
N GLY A 22 6.66 -3.28 -2.22
CA GLY A 22 6.13 -3.03 -3.56
C GLY A 22 6.93 -3.74 -4.65
N GLY A 23 8.26 -3.68 -4.58
CA GLY A 23 9.16 -4.41 -5.48
C GLY A 23 8.98 -5.93 -5.39
N LEU A 24 8.87 -6.47 -4.17
CA LEU A 24 8.59 -7.90 -3.95
C LEU A 24 7.24 -8.31 -4.53
N SER A 25 6.19 -7.53 -4.30
CA SER A 25 4.87 -7.77 -4.87
C SER A 25 4.91 -7.80 -6.40
N TYR A 26 5.64 -6.88 -7.02
CA TYR A 26 5.85 -6.85 -8.47
C TYR A 26 6.55 -8.11 -8.98
N LEU A 27 7.62 -8.55 -8.30
CA LEU A 27 8.35 -9.77 -8.65
C LEU A 27 7.47 -11.03 -8.53
N LEU A 28 6.69 -11.12 -7.45
CA LEU A 28 5.76 -12.23 -7.22
C LEU A 28 4.61 -12.26 -8.24
N THR A 29 4.17 -11.10 -8.69
CA THR A 29 3.12 -10.97 -9.71
C THR A 29 3.62 -11.42 -11.08
N GLY A 30 4.81 -10.98 -11.49
CA GLY A 30 5.44 -11.29 -12.76
C GLY A 30 4.89 -10.48 -13.95
N LYS A 31 5.76 -10.20 -14.92
CA LYS A 31 5.44 -9.39 -16.11
C LYS A 31 4.30 -9.95 -16.95
N ALA A 32 4.24 -11.28 -17.11
CA ALA A 32 3.21 -11.94 -17.90
C ALA A 32 1.79 -11.75 -17.33
N ALA A 33 1.67 -11.73 -16.00
CA ALA A 33 0.40 -11.49 -15.34
C ALA A 33 -0.05 -10.03 -15.50
N MET A 34 0.88 -9.08 -15.45
CA MET A 34 0.57 -7.66 -15.69
C MET A 34 0.16 -7.39 -17.13
N ASN A 35 0.79 -8.05 -18.11
CA ASN A 35 0.39 -7.97 -19.50
C ASN A 35 -1.01 -8.55 -19.74
N ARG A 36 -1.41 -9.55 -18.97
CA ARG A 36 -2.76 -10.12 -19.01
C ARG A 36 -3.83 -9.09 -18.63
N TYR A 37 -3.55 -8.24 -17.67
CA TYR A 37 -4.45 -7.14 -17.29
C TYR A 37 -4.68 -6.15 -18.46
N ALA A 38 -3.69 -5.91 -19.29
CA ALA A 38 -3.83 -5.02 -20.46
C ALA A 38 -4.89 -5.51 -21.45
N GLY A 39 -5.11 -6.83 -21.54
CA GLY A 39 -6.12 -7.47 -22.40
C GLY A 39 -7.48 -7.70 -21.73
N MET A 40 -7.65 -7.41 -20.44
CA MET A 40 -8.94 -7.56 -19.75
C MET A 40 -9.90 -6.43 -20.11
N PRO A 41 -11.23 -6.72 -20.16
CA PRO A 41 -12.23 -5.65 -20.24
C PRO A 41 -12.06 -4.73 -19.04
N LYS A 42 -11.84 -3.45 -19.31
CA LYS A 42 -11.60 -2.45 -18.26
C LYS A 42 -12.93 -1.92 -17.74
N PRO A 43 -13.12 -1.92 -16.42
CA PRO A 43 -14.31 -1.31 -15.83
C PRO A 43 -14.34 0.21 -16.10
N PRO A 44 -15.54 0.82 -16.03
CA PRO A 44 -15.66 2.28 -16.06
C PRO A 44 -14.72 2.90 -15.01
N LEU A 45 -14.12 4.01 -15.36
CA LEU A 45 -13.15 4.75 -14.52
C LEU A 45 -11.79 4.07 -14.33
N ALA A 46 -11.51 2.93 -14.98
CA ALA A 46 -10.18 2.32 -14.90
C ALA A 46 -9.11 3.28 -15.49
N PRO A 47 -8.08 3.65 -14.71
CA PRO A 47 -7.04 4.52 -15.21
C PRO A 47 -6.11 3.78 -16.20
N PRO A 48 -5.34 4.50 -17.02
CA PRO A 48 -4.27 3.91 -17.81
C PRO A 48 -3.28 3.13 -16.94
N GLY A 49 -2.71 2.03 -17.47
CA GLY A 49 -1.85 1.12 -16.70
C GLY A 49 -0.64 1.78 -16.03
N TRP A 50 -0.09 2.86 -16.61
CA TRP A 50 1.05 3.59 -16.05
C TRP A 50 0.72 4.34 -14.75
N VAL A 51 -0.57 4.64 -14.50
CA VAL A 51 -1.01 5.34 -13.28
C VAL A 51 -0.77 4.48 -12.04
N PHE A 52 -0.95 3.15 -12.14
CA PHE A 52 -0.78 2.24 -11.01
C PHE A 52 0.62 2.30 -10.39
N PRO A 53 1.71 2.07 -11.12
CA PRO A 53 3.04 2.14 -10.53
C PRO A 53 3.40 3.55 -10.04
N ALA A 54 2.93 4.60 -10.71
CA ALA A 54 3.16 5.98 -10.29
C ALA A 54 2.50 6.27 -8.94
N VAL A 55 1.21 5.94 -8.78
CA VAL A 55 0.47 6.15 -7.53
C VAL A 55 1.04 5.28 -6.41
N TRP A 56 1.30 3.99 -6.66
CA TRP A 56 1.88 3.10 -5.67
C TRP A 56 3.24 3.58 -5.15
N SER A 57 4.10 4.09 -6.05
CA SER A 57 5.40 4.64 -5.65
C SER A 57 5.25 5.81 -4.69
N VAL A 58 4.33 6.73 -4.97
CA VAL A 58 4.01 7.85 -4.08
C VAL A 58 3.47 7.36 -2.74
N LEU A 59 2.54 6.40 -2.74
CA LEU A 59 1.96 5.85 -1.52
C LEU A 59 3.00 5.15 -0.64
N TYR A 60 3.92 4.39 -1.23
CA TYR A 60 5.00 3.75 -0.47
C TYR A 60 5.95 4.77 0.16
N VAL A 61 6.25 5.87 -0.51
CA VAL A 61 7.02 6.97 0.07
C VAL A 61 6.26 7.60 1.23
N LEU A 62 4.96 7.88 1.09
CA LEU A 62 4.13 8.41 2.16
C LEU A 62 4.06 7.47 3.37
N MET A 63 3.98 6.15 3.14
CA MET A 63 4.05 5.15 4.21
C MET A 63 5.38 5.23 4.96
N GLY A 64 6.50 5.33 4.24
CA GLY A 64 7.83 5.44 4.82
C GLY A 64 8.00 6.71 5.64
N VAL A 65 7.55 7.86 5.13
CA VAL A 65 7.56 9.14 5.84
C VAL A 65 6.72 9.06 7.12
N SER A 66 5.53 8.49 7.03
CA SER A 66 4.65 8.30 8.18
C SER A 66 5.27 7.41 9.25
N ALA A 67 5.83 6.26 8.84
CA ALA A 67 6.52 5.33 9.74
C ALA A 67 7.72 6.01 10.45
N TRP A 68 8.48 6.80 9.72
CA TRP A 68 9.60 7.56 10.27
C TRP A 68 9.13 8.59 11.31
N ARG A 69 8.02 9.30 11.05
CA ARG A 69 7.44 10.26 12.00
C ARG A 69 6.98 9.57 13.27
N VAL A 70 6.20 8.49 13.11
CA VAL A 70 5.68 7.69 14.22
C VAL A 70 6.81 7.06 15.05
N GLY A 71 7.87 6.59 14.40
CA GLY A 71 9.04 6.03 15.06
C GLY A 71 9.73 6.98 16.06
N LYS A 72 9.54 8.29 15.91
CA LYS A 72 10.03 9.33 16.81
C LYS A 72 9.07 9.69 17.94
N SER A 73 7.82 9.26 17.85
CA SER A 73 6.80 9.54 18.86
C SER A 73 7.01 8.69 20.11
N ARG A 74 6.73 9.27 21.26
CA ARG A 74 6.66 8.54 22.54
C ARG A 74 5.42 7.64 22.61
N HIS A 75 4.36 7.95 21.85
CA HIS A 75 3.08 7.24 21.81
C HIS A 75 3.00 6.18 20.70
N ARG A 76 4.12 5.52 20.38
CA ARG A 76 4.24 4.54 19.30
C ARG A 76 3.84 3.10 19.68
N ALA A 77 3.32 2.88 20.87
CA ALA A 77 2.91 1.53 21.29
C ALA A 77 1.80 0.98 20.39
N GLY A 78 1.99 -0.24 19.89
CA GLY A 78 1.00 -0.96 19.08
C GLY A 78 0.76 -0.40 17.67
N VAL A 79 1.59 0.53 17.17
CA VAL A 79 1.46 1.06 15.79
C VAL A 79 2.03 0.12 14.75
N TRP A 80 2.99 -0.72 15.12
CA TRP A 80 3.71 -1.59 14.18
C TRP A 80 2.93 -2.82 13.75
N VAL A 81 1.94 -3.25 14.54
CA VAL A 81 1.09 -4.41 14.20
C VAL A 81 0.25 -4.10 12.96
N PRO A 82 -0.63 -3.06 12.95
CA PRO A 82 -1.39 -2.74 11.74
C PRO A 82 -0.50 -2.32 10.57
N TYR A 83 0.65 -1.69 10.83
CA TYR A 83 1.62 -1.34 9.78
C TYR A 83 2.19 -2.60 9.09
N GLY A 84 2.62 -3.60 9.84
CA GLY A 84 3.13 -4.86 9.29
C GLY A 84 2.06 -5.68 8.58
N LEU A 85 0.86 -5.77 9.15
CA LEU A 85 -0.26 -6.49 8.55
C LEU A 85 -0.69 -5.87 7.22
N GLN A 86 -0.81 -4.54 7.15
CA GLN A 86 -1.18 -3.88 5.89
C GLN A 86 -0.11 -4.08 4.81
N LEU A 87 1.18 -4.05 5.13
CA LEU A 87 2.25 -4.33 4.17
C LEU A 87 2.18 -5.78 3.64
N THR A 88 1.89 -6.74 4.50
CA THR A 88 1.74 -8.15 4.14
C THR A 88 0.55 -8.36 3.20
N LEU A 89 -0.61 -7.81 3.54
CA LEU A 89 -1.81 -7.89 2.71
C LEU A 89 -1.64 -7.16 1.38
N ASN A 90 -0.99 -6.00 1.39
CA ASN A 90 -0.65 -5.24 0.20
C ASN A 90 0.24 -6.08 -0.75
N CYS A 91 1.27 -6.74 -0.20
CA CYS A 91 2.16 -7.60 -0.97
C CYS A 91 1.40 -8.79 -1.59
N ALA A 92 0.45 -9.37 -0.88
CA ALA A 92 -0.29 -10.55 -1.30
C ALA A 92 -1.37 -10.27 -2.36
N TRP A 93 -1.97 -9.08 -2.36
CA TRP A 93 -3.09 -8.76 -3.24
C TRP A 93 -2.75 -8.91 -4.72
N SER A 94 -1.67 -8.28 -5.18
CA SER A 94 -1.30 -8.24 -6.60
C SER A 94 -1.03 -9.64 -7.19
N PRO A 95 -0.24 -10.53 -6.55
CA PRO A 95 -0.08 -11.90 -7.03
C PRO A 95 -1.41 -12.68 -7.07
N VAL A 96 -2.28 -12.52 -6.08
CA VAL A 96 -3.56 -13.22 -6.03
C VAL A 96 -4.49 -12.75 -7.16
N PHE A 97 -4.53 -11.46 -7.41
CA PHE A 97 -5.35 -10.88 -8.47
C PHE A 97 -4.82 -11.21 -9.87
N PHE A 98 -3.56 -10.88 -10.14
CA PHE A 98 -2.99 -10.94 -11.49
C PHE A 98 -2.43 -12.32 -11.85
N ARG A 99 -1.67 -12.96 -10.94
CA ARG A 99 -1.00 -14.23 -11.23
C ARG A 99 -1.92 -15.42 -11.07
N LEU A 100 -2.65 -15.49 -9.94
CA LEU A 100 -3.57 -16.58 -9.65
C LEU A 100 -4.94 -16.42 -10.34
N GLY A 101 -5.27 -15.20 -10.81
CA GLY A 101 -6.55 -14.93 -11.49
C GLY A 101 -7.76 -15.17 -10.58
N ARG A 102 -7.65 -14.86 -9.28
CA ARG A 102 -8.72 -15.04 -8.29
C ARG A 102 -9.27 -13.70 -7.81
N PRO A 103 -10.11 -13.01 -8.61
CA PRO A 103 -10.55 -11.65 -8.29
C PRO A 103 -11.40 -11.57 -7.01
N TRP A 104 -12.20 -12.58 -6.68
CA TRP A 104 -12.97 -12.63 -5.44
C TRP A 104 -12.08 -12.79 -4.19
N ALA A 105 -11.07 -13.64 -4.26
CA ALA A 105 -10.09 -13.77 -3.16
C ALA A 105 -9.27 -12.49 -2.99
N ALA A 106 -8.86 -11.87 -4.10
CA ALA A 106 -8.18 -10.59 -4.09
C ALA A 106 -9.04 -9.47 -3.49
N LEU A 107 -10.36 -9.46 -3.77
CA LEU A 107 -11.30 -8.52 -3.17
C LEU A 107 -11.39 -8.70 -1.65
N GLY A 108 -11.41 -9.93 -1.16
CA GLY A 108 -11.34 -10.23 0.27
C GLY A 108 -10.05 -9.70 0.92
N ILE A 109 -8.91 -9.85 0.25
CA ILE A 109 -7.63 -9.29 0.70
C ILE A 109 -7.70 -7.75 0.74
N LEU A 110 -8.28 -7.09 -0.27
CA LEU A 110 -8.44 -5.64 -0.27
C LEU A 110 -9.34 -5.15 0.87
N GLY A 111 -10.42 -5.87 1.17
CA GLY A 111 -11.29 -5.55 2.31
C GLY A 111 -10.55 -5.65 3.65
N ALA A 112 -9.77 -6.71 3.86
CA ALA A 112 -8.94 -6.86 5.03
C ALA A 112 -7.84 -5.79 5.10
N LEU A 113 -7.22 -5.48 3.96
CA LEU A 113 -6.23 -4.42 3.83
C LEU A 113 -6.80 -3.06 4.21
N GLU A 114 -7.99 -2.70 3.71
CA GLU A 114 -8.66 -1.45 4.04
C GLU A 114 -8.91 -1.34 5.55
N GLY A 115 -9.42 -2.40 6.16
CA GLY A 115 -9.58 -2.47 7.62
C GLY A 115 -8.27 -2.24 8.38
N CYS A 116 -7.18 -2.85 7.94
CA CYS A 116 -5.85 -2.64 8.52
C CYS A 116 -5.33 -1.21 8.32
N ILE A 117 -5.60 -0.59 7.17
CA ILE A 117 -5.21 0.80 6.89
C ILE A 117 -5.96 1.75 7.81
N LEU A 118 -7.27 1.58 7.97
CA LEU A 118 -8.07 2.42 8.88
C LEU A 118 -7.61 2.26 10.34
N TRP A 119 -7.32 1.05 10.75
CA TRP A 119 -6.72 0.79 12.06
C TRP A 119 -5.35 1.47 12.22
N MET A 120 -4.49 1.35 11.20
CA MET A 120 -3.19 2.02 11.17
C MET A 120 -3.33 3.53 11.24
N ILE A 121 -4.27 4.14 10.48
CA ILE A 121 -4.54 5.59 10.52
C ILE A 121 -4.93 6.03 11.93
N ALA A 122 -5.81 5.28 12.58
CA ALA A 122 -6.23 5.59 13.94
C ALA A 122 -5.06 5.54 14.94
N ARG A 123 -4.19 4.52 14.83
CA ARG A 123 -3.01 4.38 15.70
C ARG A 123 -1.94 5.43 15.39
N PHE A 124 -1.67 5.68 14.12
CA PHE A 124 -0.71 6.69 13.68
C PHE A 124 -1.14 8.10 14.10
N SER A 125 -2.43 8.42 13.96
CA SER A 125 -2.97 9.73 14.34
C SER A 125 -2.83 10.02 15.84
N ARG A 126 -2.88 9.00 16.68
CA ARG A 126 -2.63 9.12 18.12
C ARG A 126 -1.16 9.36 18.42
N ALA A 127 -0.26 8.80 17.63
CA ALA A 127 1.18 8.98 17.78
C ALA A 127 1.68 10.30 17.17
N ASP A 128 1.19 10.61 15.96
CA ASP A 128 1.49 11.83 15.20
C ASP A 128 0.35 12.08 14.20
N ARG A 129 -0.39 13.18 14.39
CA ARG A 129 -1.54 13.54 13.55
C ARG A 129 -1.20 13.67 12.07
N ALA A 130 -0.02 14.21 11.76
CA ALA A 130 0.43 14.36 10.37
C ALA A 130 0.72 12.99 9.74
N ALA A 131 1.32 12.05 10.49
CA ALA A 131 1.55 10.70 10.03
C ALA A 131 0.24 9.97 9.67
N GLY A 132 -0.80 10.11 10.49
CA GLY A 132 -2.11 9.56 10.19
C GLY A 132 -2.72 10.16 8.92
N ARG A 133 -2.66 11.48 8.76
CA ARG A 133 -3.19 12.19 7.58
C ARG A 133 -2.49 11.79 6.29
N LEU A 134 -1.18 11.53 6.32
CA LEU A 134 -0.40 11.06 5.18
C LEU A 134 -0.86 9.70 4.64
N GLN A 135 -1.62 8.93 5.43
CA GLN A 135 -2.16 7.63 5.01
C GLN A 135 -3.58 7.72 4.41
N ILE A 136 -4.24 8.86 4.47
CA ILE A 136 -5.57 9.04 3.89
C ILE A 136 -5.60 8.79 2.38
N PRO A 137 -4.65 9.31 1.57
CA PRO A 137 -4.59 8.97 0.14
C PRO A 137 -4.47 7.47 -0.12
N TYR A 138 -3.78 6.74 0.76
CA TYR A 138 -3.65 5.29 0.66
C TYR A 138 -4.99 4.57 0.88
N ALA A 139 -5.74 4.93 1.91
CA ALA A 139 -7.08 4.39 2.12
C ALA A 139 -8.00 4.66 0.92
N LEU A 140 -8.02 5.88 0.41
CA LEU A 140 -8.82 6.24 -0.76
C LEU A 140 -8.42 5.45 -2.01
N TRP A 141 -7.13 5.24 -2.24
CA TRP A 141 -6.65 4.46 -3.37
C TRP A 141 -7.00 2.98 -3.25
N VAL A 142 -6.88 2.39 -2.06
CA VAL A 142 -7.26 0.97 -1.84
C VAL A 142 -8.76 0.77 -1.98
N ALA A 143 -9.59 1.69 -1.49
CA ALA A 143 -11.03 1.68 -1.72
C ALA A 143 -11.37 1.73 -3.22
N PHE A 144 -10.69 2.58 -3.98
CA PHE A 144 -10.83 2.66 -5.43
C PHE A 144 -10.35 1.37 -6.13
N ALA A 145 -9.22 0.80 -5.72
CA ALA A 145 -8.75 -0.48 -6.22
C ALA A 145 -9.76 -1.61 -5.91
N GLY A 146 -10.41 -1.56 -4.74
CA GLY A 146 -11.50 -2.45 -4.37
C GLY A 146 -12.69 -2.36 -5.32
N TYR A 147 -13.09 -1.16 -5.69
CA TYR A 147 -14.12 -0.93 -6.70
C TYR A 147 -13.75 -1.55 -8.05
N LEU A 148 -12.54 -1.28 -8.56
CA LEU A 148 -12.07 -1.85 -9.83
C LEU A 148 -12.01 -3.37 -9.78
N ASN A 149 -11.50 -3.93 -8.68
CA ASN A 149 -11.41 -5.38 -8.47
C ASN A 149 -12.81 -6.03 -8.43
N TRP A 150 -13.76 -5.39 -7.73
CA TRP A 150 -15.13 -5.85 -7.65
C TRP A 150 -15.81 -5.88 -9.02
N MET A 151 -15.65 -4.82 -9.82
CA MET A 151 -16.19 -4.76 -11.18
C MET A 151 -15.64 -5.88 -12.07
N ILE A 152 -14.35 -6.17 -11.97
CA ILE A 152 -13.71 -7.28 -12.71
C ILE A 152 -14.20 -8.64 -12.18
N ALA A 153 -14.42 -8.78 -10.88
CA ALA A 153 -14.90 -10.02 -10.29
C ALA A 153 -16.34 -10.36 -10.68
N LYS A 154 -17.16 -9.32 -10.90
CA LYS A 154 -18.57 -9.45 -11.27
C LYS A 154 -18.77 -9.68 -12.76
N GLY A 155 -17.90 -9.15 -13.62
CA GLY A 155 -18.01 -9.18 -15.10
C GLY A 155 -17.62 -10.44 -15.73
#